data_b1f09cfea3a929a5420cdf4bf73a6c2c
#
_entry.id   b1f09cfea3a929a5420cdf4bf73a6c2c
#
_cell.length_a   1.000
_cell.length_b   1.000
_cell.length_c   1.000
_cell.angle_alpha   90.00
_cell.angle_beta   90.00
_cell.angle_gamma   90.00
#
_symmetry.space_group_name_H-M   'P 1'
#
loop_
_entity.id
_entity.type
_entity.pdbx_description
1 polymer ?
#
loop_
_entity_poly.entity_id
_entity_poly.type
_entity_poly.pdbx_seq_one_letter_code
_entity_poly.pdbx_strand_id
1 'polypeptide(L)'
;QHAEALAFAESCRNPWASDQDIDGLCEGILLSTGRMDDAYSSYALTANRTHTYLGWFRAVTKKYPDKPRAVVLSDLVQLTPGDEGKWFAAAKDARLFDEAVALANRTPCDPKTLTRAARDFAEKNPAFAVEAGLAALRWIIHGYGYEITGADVWAAYSHTIKAAANVDGGHDIRHRILALIDSAGARGGFVARIIGREL
;
A
#
# COMPACT_ATOMS: atom_id res chain seq x y z
N GLN A 1 -21.08 -30.11 -18.47
CA GLN A 1 -21.80 -28.80 -18.29
C GLN A 1 -20.90 -27.70 -17.72
N HIS A 2 -20.17 -27.89 -16.58
CA HIS A 2 -19.33 -26.81 -16.02
C HIS A 2 -18.11 -26.47 -16.88
N ALA A 3 -17.45 -27.47 -17.49
CA ALA A 3 -16.34 -27.24 -18.39
C ALA A 3 -16.77 -26.51 -19.67
N GLU A 4 -17.95 -26.84 -20.19
CA GLU A 4 -18.55 -26.17 -21.34
C GLU A 4 -18.95 -24.75 -21.01
N ALA A 5 -19.51 -24.50 -19.81
CA ALA A 5 -19.85 -23.17 -19.34
C ALA A 5 -18.60 -22.27 -19.18
N LEU A 6 -17.53 -22.84 -18.65
CA LEU A 6 -16.26 -22.12 -18.52
C LEU A 6 -15.67 -21.77 -19.90
N ALA A 7 -15.63 -22.77 -20.81
CA ALA A 7 -15.15 -22.54 -22.17
C ALA A 7 -16.01 -21.51 -22.94
N PHE A 8 -17.31 -21.53 -22.72
CA PHE A 8 -18.21 -20.51 -23.30
C PHE A 8 -17.93 -19.13 -22.72
N ALA A 9 -17.82 -18.98 -21.39
CA ALA A 9 -17.49 -17.70 -20.75
C ALA A 9 -16.16 -17.14 -21.28
N GLU A 10 -15.10 -17.96 -21.37
CA GLU A 10 -13.84 -17.57 -21.96
C GLU A 10 -13.95 -17.14 -23.43
N SER A 11 -14.79 -17.81 -24.22
CA SER A 11 -15.04 -17.43 -25.63
C SER A 11 -15.73 -16.07 -25.80
N CYS A 12 -16.35 -15.55 -24.74
CA CYS A 12 -16.98 -14.22 -24.73
C CYS A 12 -15.95 -13.07 -24.59
N ARG A 13 -14.67 -13.36 -24.34
CA ARG A 13 -13.62 -12.32 -24.30
C ARG A 13 -13.51 -11.62 -25.64
N ASN A 14 -13.67 -10.32 -25.62
CA ASN A 14 -13.54 -9.48 -26.80
C ASN A 14 -13.20 -8.04 -26.35
N PRO A 15 -12.74 -7.14 -27.24
CA PRO A 15 -12.35 -5.78 -26.88
C PRO A 15 -13.45 -4.92 -26.24
N TRP A 16 -14.70 -5.34 -26.32
CA TRP A 16 -15.86 -4.62 -25.79
C TRP A 16 -16.37 -5.20 -24.48
N ALA A 17 -15.94 -6.40 -24.10
CA ALA A 17 -16.31 -7.05 -22.85
C ALA A 17 -15.33 -6.66 -21.73
N SER A 18 -15.85 -6.45 -20.53
CA SER A 18 -15.02 -6.22 -19.35
C SER A 18 -14.34 -7.53 -18.94
N ASP A 19 -13.01 -7.56 -18.93
CA ASP A 19 -12.26 -8.70 -18.41
C ASP A 19 -12.68 -9.05 -16.98
N GLN A 20 -12.98 -8.04 -16.17
CA GLN A 20 -13.44 -8.24 -14.79
C GLN A 20 -14.76 -8.99 -14.72
N ASP A 21 -15.71 -8.71 -15.61
CA ASP A 21 -17.03 -9.37 -15.61
C ASP A 21 -16.90 -10.83 -16.07
N ILE A 22 -16.07 -11.09 -17.10
CA ILE A 22 -15.81 -12.46 -17.58
C ILE A 22 -15.08 -13.26 -16.51
N ASP A 23 -14.03 -12.69 -15.90
CA ASP A 23 -13.31 -13.34 -14.83
C ASP A 23 -14.23 -13.61 -13.62
N GLY A 24 -15.14 -12.70 -13.30
CA GLY A 24 -16.14 -12.90 -12.26
C GLY A 24 -17.09 -14.07 -12.54
N LEU A 25 -17.51 -14.24 -13.80
CA LEU A 25 -18.32 -15.37 -14.22
C LEU A 25 -17.54 -16.69 -14.14
N CYS A 26 -16.31 -16.72 -14.69
CA CYS A 26 -15.44 -17.91 -14.67
C CYS A 26 -15.10 -18.34 -13.23
N GLU A 27 -14.75 -17.35 -12.38
CA GLU A 27 -14.55 -17.56 -10.95
C GLU A 27 -15.79 -18.18 -10.29
N GLY A 28 -16.97 -17.63 -10.54
CA GLY A 28 -18.25 -18.16 -10.02
C GLY A 28 -18.52 -19.59 -10.43
N ILE A 29 -18.25 -19.95 -11.69
CA ILE A 29 -18.39 -21.34 -12.19
C ILE A 29 -17.45 -22.29 -11.42
N LEU A 30 -16.18 -21.92 -11.25
CA LEU A 30 -15.22 -22.75 -10.52
C LEU A 30 -15.57 -22.90 -9.05
N LEU A 31 -15.98 -21.82 -8.39
CA LEU A 31 -16.42 -21.84 -6.99
C LEU A 31 -17.65 -22.74 -6.80
N SER A 32 -18.61 -22.72 -7.72
CA SER A 32 -19.82 -23.58 -7.66
C SER A 32 -19.49 -25.07 -7.73
N THR A 33 -18.32 -25.43 -8.24
CA THR A 33 -17.81 -26.81 -8.33
C THR A 33 -16.81 -27.16 -7.25
N GLY A 34 -16.57 -26.30 -6.28
CA GLY A 34 -15.61 -26.49 -5.20
C GLY A 34 -14.13 -26.33 -5.62
N ARG A 35 -13.87 -25.82 -6.84
CA ARG A 35 -12.51 -25.63 -7.40
C ARG A 35 -11.93 -24.27 -6.96
N MET A 36 -11.82 -24.09 -5.65
CA MET A 36 -11.40 -22.81 -5.03
C MET A 36 -10.00 -22.37 -5.47
N ASP A 37 -9.04 -23.31 -5.52
CA ASP A 37 -7.67 -23.03 -5.91
C ASP A 37 -7.54 -22.62 -7.37
N ASP A 38 -8.29 -23.29 -8.26
CA ASP A 38 -8.31 -22.93 -9.68
C ASP A 38 -8.98 -21.57 -9.89
N ALA A 39 -10.06 -21.29 -9.17
CA ALA A 39 -10.73 -20.00 -9.20
C ALA A 39 -9.78 -18.87 -8.74
N TYR A 40 -9.03 -19.12 -7.65
CA TYR A 40 -8.06 -18.15 -7.14
C TYR A 40 -6.95 -17.88 -8.16
N SER A 41 -6.28 -18.94 -8.63
CA SER A 41 -5.09 -18.82 -9.48
C SER A 41 -5.38 -18.20 -10.84
N SER A 42 -6.58 -18.41 -11.38
CA SER A 42 -6.90 -18.00 -12.75
C SER A 42 -7.68 -16.69 -12.84
N TYR A 43 -8.56 -16.38 -11.87
CA TYR A 43 -9.53 -15.32 -12.05
C TYR A 43 -9.68 -14.36 -10.86
N ALA A 44 -9.43 -14.83 -9.62
CA ALA A 44 -9.80 -14.11 -8.40
C ALA A 44 -9.28 -12.67 -8.34
N LEU A 45 -8.05 -12.45 -8.77
CA LEU A 45 -7.43 -11.13 -8.63
C LEU A 45 -8.15 -10.11 -9.51
N THR A 46 -8.38 -10.40 -10.77
CA THR A 46 -9.09 -9.49 -11.70
C THR A 46 -10.56 -9.40 -11.38
N ALA A 47 -11.22 -10.55 -11.14
CA ALA A 47 -12.65 -10.64 -10.84
C ALA A 47 -13.08 -9.78 -9.63
N ASN A 48 -12.23 -9.67 -8.62
CA ASN A 48 -12.53 -8.95 -7.39
C ASN A 48 -11.87 -7.56 -7.31
N ARG A 49 -11.43 -7.00 -8.46
CA ARG A 49 -10.83 -5.68 -8.52
C ARG A 49 -11.84 -4.62 -8.07
N THR A 50 -11.37 -3.65 -7.27
CA THR A 50 -12.15 -2.50 -6.82
C THR A 50 -11.41 -1.20 -7.10
N HIS A 51 -12.06 -0.05 -6.85
CA HIS A 51 -11.48 1.28 -7.10
C HIS A 51 -10.27 1.61 -6.23
N THR A 52 -10.07 0.92 -5.10
CA THR A 52 -8.94 1.17 -4.19
C THR A 52 -8.14 -0.11 -3.95
N TYR A 53 -6.82 0.01 -3.81
CA TYR A 53 -5.92 -1.10 -3.54
C TYR A 53 -6.28 -1.83 -2.23
N LEU A 54 -6.60 -1.09 -1.17
CA LEU A 54 -7.08 -1.67 0.09
C LEU A 54 -8.43 -2.39 -0.07
N GLY A 55 -9.36 -1.81 -0.82
CA GLY A 55 -10.65 -2.42 -1.12
C GLY A 55 -10.49 -3.72 -1.90
N TRP A 56 -9.62 -3.71 -2.90
CA TRP A 56 -9.29 -4.88 -3.71
C TRP A 56 -8.70 -6.01 -2.85
N PHE A 57 -7.69 -5.71 -2.05
CA PHE A 57 -7.12 -6.67 -1.10
C PHE A 57 -8.17 -7.28 -0.18
N ARG A 58 -9.05 -6.44 0.39
CA ARG A 58 -10.13 -6.90 1.28
C ARG A 58 -11.17 -7.76 0.56
N ALA A 59 -11.50 -7.45 -0.69
CA ALA A 59 -12.44 -8.22 -1.49
C ALA A 59 -11.90 -9.65 -1.73
N VAL A 60 -10.64 -9.75 -2.16
CA VAL A 60 -9.98 -11.05 -2.39
C VAL A 60 -9.85 -11.84 -1.08
N THR A 61 -9.31 -11.23 -0.01
CA THR A 61 -9.10 -11.93 1.26
C THR A 61 -10.41 -12.36 1.94
N LYS A 62 -11.49 -11.61 1.75
CA LYS A 62 -12.83 -12.00 2.24
C LYS A 62 -13.37 -13.23 1.51
N LYS A 63 -13.14 -13.31 0.21
CA LYS A 63 -13.65 -14.40 -0.64
C LYS A 63 -12.80 -15.68 -0.52
N TYR A 64 -11.51 -15.51 -0.25
CA TYR A 64 -10.55 -16.60 -0.10
C TYR A 64 -9.89 -16.59 1.30
N PRO A 65 -10.67 -16.89 2.36
CA PRO A 65 -10.20 -16.75 3.75
C PRO A 65 -9.08 -17.73 4.09
N ASP A 66 -8.98 -18.86 3.40
CA ASP A 66 -7.95 -19.88 3.60
C ASP A 66 -6.59 -19.52 2.96
N LYS A 67 -6.56 -18.52 2.07
CA LYS A 67 -5.30 -18.01 1.51
C LYS A 67 -4.62 -17.08 2.51
N PRO A 68 -3.32 -17.31 2.81
CA PRO A 68 -2.57 -16.40 3.68
C PRO A 68 -2.59 -14.97 3.12
N ARG A 69 -2.86 -13.99 3.97
CA ARG A 69 -2.93 -12.58 3.57
C ARG A 69 -1.64 -12.08 2.89
N ALA A 70 -0.48 -12.60 3.33
CA ALA A 70 0.79 -12.27 2.72
C ALA A 70 0.90 -12.75 1.27
N VAL A 71 0.36 -13.95 0.97
CA VAL A 71 0.32 -14.49 -0.40
C VAL A 71 -0.59 -13.63 -1.27
N VAL A 72 -1.81 -13.35 -0.81
CA VAL A 72 -2.76 -12.49 -1.56
C VAL A 72 -2.15 -11.11 -1.84
N LEU A 73 -1.47 -10.52 -0.87
CA LEU A 73 -0.80 -9.22 -1.05
C LEU A 73 0.30 -9.32 -2.10
N SER A 74 1.16 -10.36 -2.01
CA SER A 74 2.25 -10.57 -2.97
C SER A 74 1.74 -10.73 -4.40
N ASP A 75 0.69 -11.53 -4.60
CA ASP A 75 0.10 -11.77 -5.92
C ASP A 75 -0.49 -10.48 -6.52
N LEU A 76 -1.19 -9.68 -5.70
CA LEU A 76 -1.75 -8.39 -6.12
C LEU A 76 -0.66 -7.36 -6.44
N VAL A 77 0.42 -7.32 -5.67
CA VAL A 77 1.59 -6.45 -5.94
C VAL A 77 2.24 -6.84 -7.27
N GLN A 78 2.42 -8.15 -7.52
CA GLN A 78 3.01 -8.64 -8.77
C GLN A 78 2.14 -8.31 -9.99
N LEU A 79 0.82 -8.26 -9.83
CA LEU A 79 -0.10 -7.91 -10.91
C LEU A 79 -0.04 -6.42 -11.28
N THR A 80 0.51 -5.58 -10.43
CA THR A 80 0.54 -4.12 -10.62
C THR A 80 1.96 -3.55 -10.48
N PRO A 81 2.90 -3.93 -11.33
CA PRO A 81 4.28 -3.44 -11.26
C PRO A 81 4.32 -1.92 -11.45
N GLY A 82 5.10 -1.23 -10.60
CA GLY A 82 5.20 0.22 -10.55
C GLY A 82 4.21 0.90 -9.60
N ASP A 83 3.27 0.15 -9.02
CA ASP A 83 2.26 0.64 -8.07
C ASP A 83 2.49 0.14 -6.63
N GLU A 84 3.68 -0.35 -6.31
CA GLU A 84 3.99 -1.00 -5.03
C GLU A 84 3.60 -0.14 -3.82
N GLY A 85 3.92 1.15 -3.84
CA GLY A 85 3.60 2.09 -2.75
C GLY A 85 2.09 2.25 -2.49
N LYS A 86 1.25 2.01 -3.49
CA LYS A 86 -0.21 2.07 -3.35
C LYS A 86 -0.76 0.90 -2.50
N TRP A 87 0.00 -0.19 -2.36
CA TRP A 87 -0.35 -1.34 -1.52
C TRP A 87 -0.01 -1.16 -0.05
N PHE A 88 0.67 -0.08 0.34
CA PHE A 88 1.00 0.23 1.74
C PHE A 88 -0.20 0.05 2.69
N ALA A 89 -1.36 0.60 2.32
CA ALA A 89 -2.55 0.53 3.16
C ALA A 89 -3.07 -0.90 3.34
N ALA A 90 -2.95 -1.75 2.31
CA ALA A 90 -3.33 -3.16 2.36
C ALA A 90 -2.37 -3.97 3.23
N ALA A 91 -1.06 -3.79 3.06
CA ALA A 91 -0.03 -4.42 3.89
C ALA A 91 -0.20 -4.07 5.38
N LYS A 92 -0.43 -2.78 5.67
CA LYS A 92 -0.73 -2.30 7.03
C LYS A 92 -2.00 -2.95 7.60
N ASP A 93 -3.08 -3.04 6.82
CA ASP A 93 -4.34 -3.69 7.23
C ASP A 93 -4.14 -5.18 7.54
N ALA A 94 -3.27 -5.83 6.78
CA ALA A 94 -2.85 -7.22 7.01
C ALA A 94 -1.91 -7.41 8.21
N ARG A 95 -1.45 -6.32 8.84
CA ARG A 95 -0.40 -6.27 9.88
C ARG A 95 0.98 -6.77 9.40
N LEU A 96 1.24 -6.69 8.12
CA LEU A 96 2.53 -6.98 7.50
C LEU A 96 3.35 -5.68 7.47
N PHE A 97 3.80 -5.23 8.64
CA PHE A 97 4.36 -3.89 8.83
C PHE A 97 5.69 -3.68 8.09
N ASP A 98 6.57 -4.68 8.11
CA ASP A 98 7.86 -4.61 7.40
C ASP A 98 7.62 -4.54 5.89
N GLU A 99 6.70 -5.36 5.36
CA GLU A 99 6.32 -5.32 3.96
C GLU A 99 5.66 -3.99 3.58
N ALA A 100 4.81 -3.43 4.46
CA ALA A 100 4.22 -2.12 4.23
C ALA A 100 5.29 -1.04 4.05
N VAL A 101 6.31 -1.02 4.91
CA VAL A 101 7.44 -0.08 4.81
C VAL A 101 8.23 -0.34 3.53
N ALA A 102 8.53 -1.60 3.21
CA ALA A 102 9.24 -1.96 1.99
C ALA A 102 8.49 -1.47 0.73
N LEU A 103 7.18 -1.70 0.65
CA LEU A 103 6.34 -1.26 -0.45
C LEU A 103 6.29 0.28 -0.57
N ALA A 104 6.11 0.98 0.57
CA ALA A 104 6.11 2.45 0.60
C ALA A 104 7.43 3.08 0.17
N ASN A 105 8.53 2.34 0.20
CA ASN A 105 9.85 2.81 -0.19
C ASN A 105 10.23 2.46 -1.63
N ARG A 106 9.53 1.55 -2.29
CA ARG A 106 9.80 1.13 -3.68
C ARG A 106 9.29 2.16 -4.68
N THR A 107 8.03 2.56 -4.56
CA THR A 107 7.37 3.51 -5.47
C THR A 107 6.56 4.52 -4.68
N PRO A 108 6.11 5.62 -5.29
CA PRO A 108 5.38 6.68 -4.59
C PRO A 108 4.18 6.16 -3.81
N CYS A 109 4.13 6.55 -2.54
CA CYS A 109 3.02 6.32 -1.63
C CYS A 109 2.47 7.68 -1.17
N ASP A 110 1.15 7.78 -1.01
CA ASP A 110 0.52 9.04 -0.57
C ASP A 110 1.02 9.46 0.82
N PRO A 111 1.68 10.64 0.93
CA PRO A 111 2.24 11.11 2.20
C PRO A 111 1.22 11.27 3.30
N LYS A 112 -0.02 11.66 2.98
CA LYS A 112 -1.09 11.82 3.99
C LYS A 112 -1.51 10.47 4.57
N THR A 113 -1.48 9.41 3.78
CA THR A 113 -1.74 8.04 4.26
C THR A 113 -0.61 7.54 5.17
N LEU A 114 0.64 7.80 4.81
CA LEU A 114 1.81 7.48 5.61
C LEU A 114 1.84 8.26 6.94
N THR A 115 1.55 9.57 6.89
CA THR A 115 1.47 10.43 8.08
C THR A 115 0.39 9.95 9.07
N ARG A 116 -0.78 9.54 8.55
CA ARG A 116 -1.83 8.92 9.38
C ARG A 116 -1.34 7.62 10.04
N ALA A 117 -0.61 6.80 9.31
CA ALA A 117 -0.03 5.58 9.89
C ALA A 117 0.99 5.90 10.98
N ALA A 118 1.88 6.87 10.77
CA ALA A 118 2.82 7.33 11.80
C ALA A 118 2.10 7.80 13.07
N ARG A 119 1.00 8.56 12.93
CA ARG A 119 0.17 8.99 14.05
C ARG A 119 -0.47 7.81 14.81
N ASP A 120 -1.15 6.94 14.07
CA ASP A 120 -2.04 5.92 14.64
C ASP A 120 -1.27 4.77 15.29
N PHE A 121 -0.01 4.58 14.91
CA PHE A 121 0.86 3.52 15.40
C PHE A 121 2.00 4.01 16.32
N ALA A 122 2.08 5.31 16.61
CA ALA A 122 3.16 5.89 17.42
C ALA A 122 3.36 5.19 18.78
N GLU A 123 2.31 4.64 19.36
CA GLU A 123 2.35 3.92 20.66
C GLU A 123 2.25 2.39 20.47
N LYS A 124 1.50 1.93 19.44
CA LYS A 124 1.19 0.50 19.25
C LYS A 124 2.30 -0.27 18.54
N ASN A 125 2.99 0.39 17.62
CA ASN A 125 4.13 -0.13 16.88
C ASN A 125 5.02 1.06 16.47
N PRO A 126 5.78 1.63 17.42
CA PRO A 126 6.51 2.86 17.21
C PRO A 126 7.61 2.72 16.14
N ALA A 127 8.24 1.56 16.00
CA ALA A 127 9.24 1.31 14.95
C ALA A 127 8.61 1.44 13.55
N PHE A 128 7.48 0.80 13.32
CA PHE A 128 6.72 0.96 12.07
C PHE A 128 6.28 2.42 11.84
N ALA A 129 5.81 3.10 12.90
CA ALA A 129 5.35 4.47 12.82
C ALA A 129 6.48 5.43 12.41
N VAL A 130 7.70 5.23 12.92
CA VAL A 130 8.90 6.00 12.52
C VAL A 130 9.19 5.81 11.03
N GLU A 131 9.22 4.58 10.55
CA GLU A 131 9.52 4.31 9.15
C GLU A 131 8.42 4.84 8.20
N ALA A 132 7.14 4.74 8.61
CA ALA A 132 6.05 5.34 7.86
C ALA A 132 6.16 6.88 7.79
N GLY A 133 6.53 7.52 8.90
CA GLY A 133 6.73 8.97 8.94
C GLY A 133 7.92 9.45 8.11
N LEU A 134 9.03 8.72 8.14
CA LEU A 134 10.18 9.00 7.27
C LEU A 134 9.83 8.83 5.79
N ALA A 135 9.07 7.79 5.44
CA ALA A 135 8.58 7.60 4.08
C ALA A 135 7.64 8.75 3.65
N ALA A 136 6.78 9.25 4.56
CA ALA A 136 5.95 10.43 4.28
C ALA A 136 6.80 11.66 3.94
N LEU A 137 7.79 11.98 4.77
CA LEU A 137 8.71 13.10 4.53
C LEU A 137 9.48 12.92 3.22
N ARG A 138 9.98 11.71 2.93
CA ARG A 138 10.66 11.39 1.66
C ARG A 138 9.78 11.74 0.47
N TRP A 139 8.54 11.26 0.44
CA TRP A 139 7.66 11.49 -0.72
C TRP A 139 7.24 12.95 -0.84
N ILE A 140 7.04 13.68 0.28
CA ILE A 140 6.85 15.14 0.26
C ILE A 140 8.06 15.85 -0.37
N ILE A 141 9.27 15.48 0.04
CA ILE A 141 10.53 16.05 -0.50
C ILE A 141 10.62 15.80 -2.02
N HIS A 142 10.18 14.64 -2.50
CA HIS A 142 10.16 14.33 -3.93
C HIS A 142 8.98 14.93 -4.69
N GLY A 143 8.14 15.74 -4.03
CA GLY A 143 7.02 16.44 -4.65
C GLY A 143 5.76 15.59 -4.87
N TYR A 144 5.67 14.43 -4.19
CA TYR A 144 4.47 13.61 -4.25
C TYR A 144 3.43 14.04 -3.22
N GLY A 145 2.17 13.74 -3.55
CA GLY A 145 1.00 14.04 -2.75
C GLY A 145 0.17 15.19 -3.33
N TYR A 146 -1.15 15.08 -3.16
CA TYR A 146 -2.08 16.10 -3.64
C TYR A 146 -2.19 17.24 -2.62
N GLU A 147 -2.00 18.48 -3.08
CA GLU A 147 -2.13 19.71 -2.27
C GLU A 147 -1.37 19.61 -0.93
N ILE A 148 -0.06 19.32 -1.01
CA ILE A 148 0.79 19.27 0.18
C ILE A 148 1.09 20.69 0.65
N THR A 149 0.79 20.95 1.92
CA THR A 149 0.99 22.22 2.60
C THR A 149 2.08 22.14 3.67
N GLY A 150 2.48 23.28 4.24
CA GLY A 150 3.38 23.30 5.39
C GLY A 150 2.82 22.56 6.61
N ALA A 151 1.50 22.55 6.79
CA ALA A 151 0.85 21.78 7.86
C ALA A 151 1.01 20.27 7.68
N ASP A 152 0.98 19.77 6.44
CA ASP A 152 1.23 18.35 6.15
C ASP A 152 2.67 17.95 6.47
N VAL A 153 3.65 18.82 6.12
CA VAL A 153 5.08 18.62 6.50
C VAL A 153 5.22 18.56 8.00
N TRP A 154 4.63 19.54 8.71
CA TRP A 154 4.70 19.62 10.17
C TRP A 154 4.05 18.40 10.84
N ALA A 155 2.91 17.95 10.34
CA ALA A 155 2.24 16.76 10.84
C ALA A 155 3.10 15.49 10.64
N ALA A 156 3.68 15.30 9.45
CA ALA A 156 4.58 14.19 9.19
C ALA A 156 5.78 14.19 10.14
N TYR A 157 6.45 15.34 10.29
CA TYR A 157 7.56 15.52 11.22
C TYR A 157 7.14 15.22 12.68
N SER A 158 6.10 15.91 13.18
CA SER A 158 5.69 15.80 14.58
C SER A 158 5.29 14.36 14.97
N HIS A 159 4.57 13.65 14.09
CA HIS A 159 4.20 12.27 14.35
C HIS A 159 5.41 11.33 14.29
N THR A 160 6.39 11.60 13.42
CA THR A 160 7.64 10.84 13.37
C THR A 160 8.46 11.01 14.66
N ILE A 161 8.62 12.27 15.14
CA ILE A 161 9.31 12.57 16.40
C ILE A 161 8.57 11.92 17.59
N LYS A 162 7.23 12.03 17.64
CA LYS A 162 6.44 11.37 18.70
C LYS A 162 6.64 9.84 18.68
N ALA A 163 6.64 9.22 17.52
CA ALA A 163 6.87 7.78 17.41
C ALA A 163 8.29 7.39 17.85
N ALA A 164 9.30 8.17 17.44
CA ALA A 164 10.69 7.94 17.79
C ALA A 164 10.95 8.03 19.31
N ALA A 165 10.21 8.86 20.03
CA ALA A 165 10.30 8.92 21.49
C ALA A 165 9.88 7.63 22.19
N ASN A 166 9.15 6.74 21.50
CA ASN A 166 8.70 5.45 21.99
C ASN A 166 9.57 4.27 21.47
N VAL A 167 10.69 4.55 20.81
CA VAL A 167 11.63 3.55 20.29
C VAL A 167 12.96 3.67 21.00
N ASP A 168 13.51 2.54 21.46
CA ASP A 168 14.87 2.50 21.95
C ASP A 168 15.84 2.93 20.85
N GLY A 169 16.67 3.94 21.11
CA GLY A 169 17.57 4.53 20.10
C GLY A 169 16.92 5.55 19.16
N GLY A 170 15.68 5.96 19.41
CA GLY A 170 14.96 6.95 18.59
C GLY A 170 15.55 8.37 18.61
N HIS A 171 16.60 8.63 19.42
CA HIS A 171 17.29 9.92 19.51
C HIS A 171 17.98 10.37 18.21
N ASP A 172 18.27 9.43 17.31
CA ASP A 172 18.92 9.70 16.02
C ASP A 172 17.95 10.15 14.91
N ILE A 173 16.66 10.24 15.19
CA ILE A 173 15.62 10.50 14.18
C ILE A 173 15.82 11.84 13.46
N ARG A 174 16.29 12.88 14.17
CA ARG A 174 16.55 14.19 13.57
C ARG A 174 17.67 14.10 12.53
N HIS A 175 18.74 13.38 12.80
CA HIS A 175 19.82 13.13 11.83
C HIS A 175 19.29 12.38 10.60
N ARG A 176 18.42 11.39 10.78
CA ARG A 176 17.79 10.67 9.66
C ARG A 176 16.96 11.60 8.79
N ILE A 177 16.19 12.52 9.40
CA ILE A 177 15.39 13.51 8.68
C ILE A 177 16.30 14.51 7.95
N LEU A 178 17.35 15.02 8.60
CA LEU A 178 18.36 15.88 7.96
C LEU A 178 18.98 15.20 6.74
N ALA A 179 19.40 13.96 6.89
CA ALA A 179 19.99 13.17 5.79
C ALA A 179 19.02 13.03 4.59
N LEU A 180 17.70 12.88 4.84
CA LEU A 180 16.69 12.86 3.78
C LEU A 180 16.61 14.20 3.05
N ILE A 181 16.65 15.31 3.78
CA ILE A 181 16.60 16.68 3.21
C ILE A 181 17.86 16.94 2.38
N ASP A 182 19.03 16.65 2.92
CA ASP A 182 20.32 16.91 2.31
C ASP A 182 20.55 16.08 1.04
N SER A 183 20.16 14.80 1.09
CA SER A 183 20.25 13.90 -0.08
C SER A 183 19.39 14.34 -1.27
N ALA A 184 18.34 15.10 -1.01
CA ALA A 184 17.43 15.59 -2.04
C ALA A 184 17.86 16.94 -2.66
N GLY A 185 18.89 17.59 -2.11
CA GLY A 185 19.40 18.87 -2.58
C GLY A 185 18.31 19.95 -2.65
N ALA A 186 18.15 20.61 -3.80
CA ALA A 186 17.17 21.68 -3.97
C ALA A 186 15.70 21.25 -3.67
N ARG A 187 15.35 19.99 -3.85
CA ARG A 187 14.00 19.46 -3.55
C ARG A 187 13.69 19.48 -2.06
N GLY A 188 14.71 19.34 -1.19
CA GLY A 188 14.56 19.44 0.26
C GLY A 188 14.17 20.83 0.77
N GLY A 189 14.36 21.87 -0.02
CA GLY A 189 14.22 23.26 0.41
C GLY A 189 12.83 23.66 0.92
N PHE A 190 11.76 23.04 0.43
CA PHE A 190 10.41 23.26 0.97
C PHE A 190 10.28 22.73 2.40
N VAL A 191 10.69 21.47 2.61
CA VAL A 191 10.64 20.83 3.92
C VAL A 191 11.59 21.51 4.91
N ALA A 192 12.82 21.82 4.49
CA ALA A 192 13.81 22.51 5.30
C ALA A 192 13.33 23.88 5.83
N ARG A 193 12.57 24.65 5.02
CA ARG A 193 12.00 25.94 5.47
C ARG A 193 10.96 25.78 6.58
N ILE A 194 10.28 24.66 6.65
CA ILE A 194 9.18 24.45 7.60
C ILE A 194 9.71 23.86 8.91
N ILE A 195 10.60 22.87 8.85
CA ILE A 195 11.05 22.14 10.03
C ILE A 195 12.54 22.33 10.36
N GLY A 196 13.30 23.06 9.55
CA GLY A 196 14.76 23.18 9.72
C GLY A 196 15.22 23.81 11.05
N ARG A 197 14.33 24.56 11.73
CA ARG A 197 14.64 25.12 13.07
C ARG A 197 14.47 24.10 14.21
N GLU A 198 13.85 22.98 13.93
CA GLU A 198 13.54 21.91 14.90
C GLU A 198 14.55 20.75 14.80
N LEU A 199 15.37 20.74 13.76
CA LEU A 199 16.39 19.74 13.47
C LEU A 199 17.74 20.15 14.03
#